data_58ac9fcaf11f701b02b46aec8f14bb6b
#
_entry.id   58ac9fcaf11f701b02b46aec8f14bb6b
#
_cell.length_a   1.000
_cell.length_b   1.000
_cell.length_c   1.000
_cell.angle_alpha   90.00
_cell.angle_beta   90.00
_cell.angle_gamma   90.00
#
_symmetry.space_group_name_H-M   'P 1'
#
loop_
_entity.id
_entity.type
_entity.pdbx_description
1 polymer ?
#
loop_
_entity_poly.entity_id
_entity_poly.type
_entity_poly.pdbx_seq_one_letter_code
_entity_poly.pdbx_strand_id
1 'polypeptide(L)'
;MARRKSASARRAQRQSRGAALKIGLVAGLVIAMVVAVVLASRAHRDLDAETLCPTDPASDTVLLVDVTDPMNVAQRQDFLNQLERLKNSIPRYGRLTVVKVDSTADRLLQPVIVRCNPGIAADVSAVSGNPKAVQAQHDTGFSQALDRAFESLVRASGAETSPILESVQSVALTQFQAHGNERRPRRLIIASDLLQNTREASFYRSLPDADQFLASPAFRTARTDLGGVEVELWMLQRPDSGETQPRVSPTSRWRPSTA
;
A
#
# COMPACT_ATOMS: atom_id res chain seq x y z
N MET A 1 -56.06 -21.89 -57.29
CA MET A 1 -55.06 -22.96 -57.57
C MET A 1 -53.91 -22.86 -56.59
N ALA A 2 -53.90 -23.70 -55.56
CA ALA A 2 -52.83 -23.69 -54.53
C ALA A 2 -51.67 -24.61 -54.97
N ARG A 3 -50.50 -24.05 -55.24
CA ARG A 3 -49.30 -24.74 -55.67
C ARG A 3 -48.72 -25.56 -54.51
N ARG A 4 -48.93 -26.89 -54.50
CA ARG A 4 -48.34 -27.82 -53.55
C ARG A 4 -46.80 -27.80 -53.69
N LYS A 5 -46.11 -27.26 -52.70
CA LYS A 5 -44.64 -27.36 -52.63
C LYS A 5 -44.22 -28.83 -52.55
N SER A 6 -43.33 -29.28 -53.44
CA SER A 6 -42.88 -30.66 -53.53
C SER A 6 -42.17 -31.12 -52.24
N ALA A 7 -42.21 -32.42 -51.93
CA ALA A 7 -41.59 -33.01 -50.73
C ALA A 7 -40.08 -32.76 -50.67
N SER A 8 -39.42 -32.66 -51.83
CA SER A 8 -37.99 -32.33 -51.94
C SER A 8 -37.67 -30.90 -51.46
N ALA A 9 -38.52 -29.91 -51.77
CA ALA A 9 -38.34 -28.54 -51.30
C ALA A 9 -38.49 -28.42 -49.78
N ARG A 10 -39.36 -29.21 -49.17
CA ARG A 10 -39.52 -29.25 -47.69
C ARG A 10 -38.35 -29.91 -46.97
N ARG A 11 -37.73 -30.94 -47.59
CA ARG A 11 -36.49 -31.57 -47.06
C ARG A 11 -35.29 -30.63 -47.13
N ALA A 12 -35.09 -29.95 -48.28
CA ALA A 12 -34.03 -28.97 -48.47
C ALA A 12 -34.15 -27.80 -47.47
N GLN A 13 -35.37 -27.31 -47.21
CA GLN A 13 -35.63 -26.23 -46.24
C GLN A 13 -35.45 -26.66 -44.76
N ARG A 14 -35.69 -27.93 -44.42
CA ARG A 14 -35.38 -28.47 -43.09
C ARG A 14 -33.88 -28.62 -42.92
N GLN A 15 -33.14 -29.07 -43.94
CA GLN A 15 -31.72 -29.29 -43.90
C GLN A 15 -30.97 -27.97 -43.82
N SER A 16 -31.39 -26.91 -44.56
CA SER A 16 -30.83 -25.58 -44.46
C SER A 16 -31.06 -24.89 -43.10
N ARG A 17 -32.26 -25.10 -42.52
CA ARG A 17 -32.54 -24.61 -41.16
C ARG A 17 -31.71 -25.29 -40.10
N GLY A 18 -31.43 -26.60 -40.21
CA GLY A 18 -30.57 -27.34 -39.28
C GLY A 18 -29.10 -26.88 -39.45
N ALA A 19 -28.64 -26.62 -40.65
CA ALA A 19 -27.30 -26.08 -40.90
C ALA A 19 -27.15 -24.64 -40.35
N ALA A 20 -28.10 -23.78 -40.58
CA ALA A 20 -28.12 -22.42 -40.06
C ALA A 20 -28.12 -22.38 -38.52
N LEU A 21 -28.87 -23.27 -37.90
CA LEU A 21 -28.89 -23.39 -36.43
C LEU A 21 -27.53 -23.82 -35.87
N LYS A 22 -26.89 -24.81 -36.51
CA LYS A 22 -25.53 -25.26 -36.11
C LYS A 22 -24.49 -24.17 -36.30
N ILE A 23 -24.52 -23.43 -37.41
CA ILE A 23 -23.62 -22.30 -37.67
C ILE A 23 -23.84 -21.19 -36.65
N GLY A 24 -25.10 -20.86 -36.32
CA GLY A 24 -25.43 -19.88 -35.28
C GLY A 24 -24.93 -20.27 -33.91
N LEU A 25 -25.02 -21.56 -33.57
CA LEU A 25 -24.57 -22.09 -32.28
C LEU A 25 -23.03 -22.03 -32.17
N VAL A 26 -22.31 -22.42 -33.23
CA VAL A 26 -20.84 -22.33 -33.30
C VAL A 26 -20.38 -20.86 -33.26
N ALA A 27 -21.03 -19.96 -34.00
CA ALA A 27 -20.73 -18.53 -33.97
C ALA A 27 -20.97 -17.93 -32.57
N GLY A 28 -22.07 -18.27 -31.91
CA GLY A 28 -22.37 -17.85 -30.54
C GLY A 28 -21.32 -18.33 -29.54
N LEU A 29 -20.85 -19.58 -29.68
CA LEU A 29 -19.81 -20.15 -28.81
C LEU A 29 -18.44 -19.47 -29.03
N VAL A 30 -18.07 -19.14 -30.27
CA VAL A 30 -16.86 -18.39 -30.60
C VAL A 30 -16.95 -16.97 -30.02
N ILE A 31 -18.08 -16.28 -30.16
CA ILE A 31 -18.27 -14.95 -29.60
C ILE A 31 -18.17 -14.99 -28.08
N ALA A 32 -18.82 -15.94 -27.42
CA ALA A 32 -18.72 -16.14 -25.97
C ALA A 32 -17.29 -16.40 -25.51
N MET A 33 -16.54 -17.20 -26.25
CA MET A 33 -15.11 -17.46 -25.97
C MET A 33 -14.25 -16.20 -26.15
N VAL A 34 -14.46 -15.43 -27.20
CA VAL A 34 -13.74 -14.15 -27.42
C VAL A 34 -14.06 -13.15 -26.33
N VAL A 35 -15.35 -13.02 -25.95
CA VAL A 35 -15.76 -12.16 -24.83
C VAL A 35 -15.12 -12.61 -23.53
N ALA A 36 -15.10 -13.91 -23.25
CA ALA A 36 -14.45 -14.44 -22.05
C ALA A 36 -12.94 -14.16 -22.04
N VAL A 37 -12.24 -14.32 -23.15
CA VAL A 37 -10.81 -13.98 -23.29
C VAL A 37 -10.55 -12.48 -23.09
N VAL A 38 -11.39 -11.61 -23.71
CA VAL A 38 -11.28 -10.16 -23.56
C VAL A 38 -11.55 -9.73 -22.11
N LEU A 39 -12.53 -10.31 -21.45
CA LEU A 39 -12.81 -10.03 -20.03
C LEU A 39 -11.68 -10.53 -19.13
N ALA A 40 -11.14 -11.70 -19.40
CA ALA A 40 -9.99 -12.25 -18.66
C ALA A 40 -8.72 -11.42 -18.86
N SER A 41 -8.44 -10.94 -20.07
CA SER A 41 -7.28 -10.08 -20.34
C SER A 41 -7.41 -8.70 -19.68
N ARG A 42 -8.62 -8.14 -19.61
CA ARG A 42 -8.88 -6.88 -18.89
C ARG A 42 -8.77 -7.02 -17.36
N ALA A 43 -8.88 -8.23 -16.83
CA ALA A 43 -8.66 -8.51 -15.42
C ALA A 43 -7.18 -8.53 -15.01
N HIS A 44 -6.26 -8.66 -15.97
CA HIS A 44 -4.82 -8.52 -15.74
C HIS A 44 -4.47 -7.02 -15.69
N ARG A 45 -4.00 -6.58 -14.52
CA ARG A 45 -3.44 -5.23 -14.36
C ARG A 45 -1.99 -5.27 -14.80
N ASP A 46 -1.59 -4.33 -15.65
CA ASP A 46 -0.19 -4.11 -15.97
C ASP A 46 0.49 -3.58 -14.71
N LEU A 47 1.51 -4.30 -14.24
CA LEU A 47 2.29 -3.93 -13.08
C LEU A 47 3.61 -3.31 -13.55
N ASP A 48 4.01 -2.24 -12.90
CA ASP A 48 5.35 -1.67 -13.06
C ASP A 48 6.41 -2.72 -12.70
N ALA A 49 7.44 -2.86 -13.52
CA ALA A 49 8.43 -3.93 -13.38
C ALA A 49 9.29 -3.81 -12.12
N GLU A 50 9.51 -2.60 -11.63
CA GLU A 50 10.33 -2.35 -10.44
C GLU A 50 9.51 -2.39 -9.17
N THR A 51 8.41 -1.65 -9.13
CA THR A 51 7.61 -1.47 -7.91
C THR A 51 6.51 -2.51 -7.74
N LEU A 52 6.18 -3.26 -8.79
CA LEU A 52 5.03 -4.17 -8.89
C LEU A 52 3.68 -3.45 -8.71
N CYS A 53 3.65 -2.13 -8.88
CA CYS A 53 2.44 -1.35 -8.70
C CYS A 53 1.63 -1.25 -9.99
N PRO A 54 0.31 -1.42 -9.92
CA PRO A 54 -0.56 -1.03 -11.01
C PRO A 54 -0.65 0.50 -11.08
N THR A 55 -1.13 1.02 -12.21
CA THR A 55 -1.39 2.46 -12.39
C THR A 55 -2.31 3.01 -11.29
N ASP A 56 -3.28 2.22 -10.82
CA ASP A 56 -4.18 2.58 -9.73
C ASP A 56 -4.12 1.52 -8.61
N PRO A 57 -3.29 1.73 -7.58
CA PRO A 57 -3.18 0.84 -6.43
C PRO A 57 -4.50 0.74 -5.65
N ALA A 58 -4.75 -0.41 -5.01
CA ALA A 58 -5.96 -0.66 -4.24
C ALA A 58 -5.99 0.11 -2.90
N SER A 59 -4.83 0.42 -2.34
CA SER A 59 -4.66 1.20 -1.10
C SER A 59 -3.27 1.81 -1.07
N ASP A 60 -3.11 2.86 -0.25
CA ASP A 60 -1.82 3.50 0.01
C ASP A 60 -1.48 3.39 1.50
N THR A 61 -0.45 2.62 1.81
CA THR A 61 0.11 2.52 3.16
C THR A 61 1.51 3.11 3.14
N VAL A 62 1.75 4.09 3.99
CA VAL A 62 3.08 4.68 4.19
C VAL A 62 3.56 4.32 5.59
N LEU A 63 4.76 3.76 5.67
CA LEU A 63 5.48 3.51 6.91
C LEU A 63 6.61 4.54 7.04
N LEU A 64 6.45 5.48 7.95
CA LEU A 64 7.50 6.42 8.34
C LEU A 64 8.25 5.84 9.53
N VAL A 65 9.55 5.58 9.37
CA VAL A 65 10.39 4.95 10.39
C VAL A 65 11.42 5.94 10.89
N ASP A 66 11.40 6.17 12.19
CA ASP A 66 12.43 6.89 12.90
C ASP A 66 13.45 5.89 13.50
N VAL A 67 14.65 5.92 12.96
CA VAL A 67 15.78 5.09 13.41
C VAL A 67 16.97 6.00 13.78
N THR A 68 16.68 7.20 14.25
CA THR A 68 17.70 8.15 14.70
C THR A 68 18.46 7.63 15.91
N ASP A 69 17.82 6.78 16.71
CA ASP A 69 18.40 6.12 17.85
C ASP A 69 18.52 4.59 17.69
N PRO A 70 19.58 3.98 18.26
CA PRO A 70 19.80 2.55 18.16
C PRO A 70 18.73 1.77 18.95
N MET A 71 18.17 0.74 18.32
CA MET A 71 17.27 -0.21 18.96
C MET A 71 18.08 -1.30 19.70
N ASN A 72 17.68 -1.65 20.91
CA ASN A 72 18.20 -2.85 21.54
C ASN A 72 17.67 -4.13 20.85
N VAL A 73 18.18 -5.30 21.24
CA VAL A 73 17.86 -6.58 20.58
C VAL A 73 16.35 -6.88 20.66
N ALA A 74 15.72 -6.67 21.82
CA ALA A 74 14.29 -6.95 22.01
C ALA A 74 13.41 -6.01 21.18
N GLN A 75 13.71 -4.71 21.19
CA GLN A 75 13.01 -3.71 20.38
C GLN A 75 13.11 -4.01 18.88
N ARG A 76 14.32 -4.36 18.43
CA ARG A 76 14.54 -4.75 17.02
C ARG A 76 13.69 -5.94 16.62
N GLN A 77 13.66 -6.99 17.47
CA GLN A 77 12.89 -8.19 17.20
C GLN A 77 11.39 -7.88 17.16
N ASP A 78 10.88 -7.11 18.12
CA ASP A 78 9.47 -6.69 18.13
C ASP A 78 9.12 -5.85 16.91
N PHE A 79 9.97 -4.92 16.55
CA PHE A 79 9.80 -4.08 15.35
C PHE A 79 9.76 -4.92 14.07
N LEU A 80 10.69 -5.87 13.89
CA LEU A 80 10.68 -6.78 12.74
C LEU A 80 9.41 -7.64 12.70
N ASN A 81 8.93 -8.11 13.84
CA ASN A 81 7.66 -8.84 13.91
C ASN A 81 6.46 -7.96 13.50
N GLN A 82 6.47 -6.67 13.84
CA GLN A 82 5.44 -5.72 13.42
C GLN A 82 5.51 -5.45 11.90
N LEU A 83 6.72 -5.32 11.36
CA LEU A 83 6.94 -5.17 9.92
C LEU A 83 6.45 -6.39 9.13
N GLU A 84 6.68 -7.60 9.64
CA GLU A 84 6.16 -8.83 9.04
C GLU A 84 4.63 -8.85 9.04
N ARG A 85 3.99 -8.48 10.15
CA ARG A 85 2.53 -8.35 10.21
C ARG A 85 2.00 -7.30 9.25
N LEU A 86 2.69 -6.15 9.14
CA LEU A 86 2.34 -5.10 8.18
C LEU A 86 2.41 -5.62 6.74
N LYS A 87 3.53 -6.22 6.36
CA LYS A 87 3.74 -6.80 5.03
C LYS A 87 2.59 -7.74 4.65
N ASN A 88 2.20 -8.62 5.57
CA ASN A 88 1.11 -9.58 5.37
C ASN A 88 -0.30 -8.94 5.39
N SER A 89 -0.44 -7.72 5.89
CA SER A 89 -1.70 -6.97 5.91
C SER A 89 -1.97 -6.16 4.64
N ILE A 90 -0.97 -5.98 3.78
CA ILE A 90 -1.12 -5.22 2.53
C ILE A 90 -1.99 -6.01 1.56
N PRO A 91 -3.15 -5.50 1.15
CA PRO A 91 -4.04 -6.22 0.25
C PRO A 91 -3.41 -6.36 -1.14
N ARG A 92 -3.93 -7.27 -1.94
CA ARG A 92 -3.53 -7.40 -3.34
C ARG A 92 -3.64 -6.05 -4.07
N TYR A 93 -2.59 -5.68 -4.78
CA TYR A 93 -2.42 -4.37 -5.44
C TYR A 93 -2.36 -3.16 -4.49
N GLY A 94 -2.32 -3.37 -3.17
CA GLY A 94 -2.02 -2.33 -2.21
C GLY A 94 -0.56 -1.89 -2.29
N ARG A 95 -0.32 -0.59 -2.20
CA ARG A 95 1.01 0.03 -2.19
C ARG A 95 1.52 0.16 -0.76
N LEU A 96 2.73 -0.30 -0.52
CA LEU A 96 3.51 -0.01 0.68
C LEU A 96 4.71 0.85 0.30
N THR A 97 4.77 2.05 0.87
CA THR A 97 5.89 2.98 0.76
C THR A 97 6.58 3.07 2.12
N VAL A 98 7.88 2.83 2.15
CA VAL A 98 8.67 2.94 3.38
C VAL A 98 9.57 4.17 3.27
N VAL A 99 9.46 5.05 4.26
CA VAL A 99 10.20 6.31 4.34
C VAL A 99 10.97 6.33 5.67
N LYS A 100 12.19 6.76 5.63
CA LYS A 100 13.04 6.94 6.83
C LYS A 100 13.05 8.41 7.22
N VAL A 101 12.96 8.71 8.52
CA VAL A 101 13.24 10.05 9.04
C VAL A 101 14.69 10.40 8.75
N ASP A 102 14.92 11.54 8.11
CA ASP A 102 16.24 12.06 7.81
C ASP A 102 16.55 13.24 8.75
N SER A 103 17.81 13.36 9.16
CA SER A 103 18.29 14.47 9.99
C SER A 103 18.24 15.84 9.31
N THR A 104 18.05 15.88 7.98
CA THR A 104 17.91 17.10 7.21
C THR A 104 16.42 17.46 7.02
N ALA A 105 15.88 18.25 7.95
CA ALA A 105 14.45 18.64 7.98
C ALA A 105 13.99 19.49 6.77
N ASP A 106 14.90 20.08 6.04
CA ASP A 106 14.68 21.02 4.93
C ASP A 106 14.48 20.37 3.56
N ARG A 107 14.53 19.04 3.48
CA ARG A 107 14.33 18.29 2.23
C ARG A 107 13.12 17.40 2.30
N LEU A 108 12.40 17.30 1.18
CA LEU A 108 11.35 16.31 1.02
C LEU A 108 11.95 14.90 1.07
N LEU A 109 11.40 14.07 1.95
CA LEU A 109 11.87 12.71 2.16
C LEU A 109 11.64 11.86 0.91
N GLN A 110 12.64 11.05 0.60
CA GLN A 110 12.54 10.07 -0.47
C GLN A 110 12.22 8.69 0.10
N PRO A 111 11.39 7.89 -0.57
CA PRO A 111 11.14 6.53 -0.16
C PRO A 111 12.41 5.67 -0.18
N VAL A 112 12.60 4.87 0.87
CA VAL A 112 13.61 3.81 0.90
C VAL A 112 13.23 2.69 -0.06
N ILE A 113 11.94 2.37 -0.10
CA ILE A 113 11.37 1.37 -1.01
C ILE A 113 9.88 1.65 -1.24
N VAL A 114 9.41 1.36 -2.46
CA VAL A 114 7.99 1.32 -2.84
C VAL A 114 7.72 -0.04 -3.44
N ARG A 115 6.72 -0.76 -2.92
CA ARG A 115 6.29 -2.05 -3.47
C ARG A 115 4.78 -2.20 -3.37
N CYS A 116 4.17 -2.77 -4.40
CA CYS A 116 2.79 -3.21 -4.34
C CYS A 116 2.73 -4.74 -4.22
N ASN A 117 1.76 -5.21 -3.44
CA ASN A 117 1.52 -6.65 -3.31
C ASN A 117 0.89 -7.20 -4.61
N PRO A 118 1.56 -8.04 -5.41
CA PRO A 118 0.99 -8.57 -6.65
C PRO A 118 -0.12 -9.61 -6.40
N GLY A 119 -0.31 -10.04 -5.16
CA GLY A 119 -1.13 -11.18 -4.76
C GLY A 119 -0.33 -12.47 -4.64
N ILE A 120 -0.99 -13.55 -4.27
CA ILE A 120 -0.43 -14.89 -4.10
C ILE A 120 -1.05 -15.87 -5.10
N ALA A 121 -0.52 -17.08 -5.17
CA ALA A 121 -1.02 -18.14 -6.06
C ALA A 121 -2.53 -18.40 -5.91
N ALA A 122 -3.06 -18.29 -4.68
CA ALA A 122 -4.48 -18.50 -4.38
C ALA A 122 -5.41 -17.40 -4.96
N ASP A 123 -4.88 -16.24 -5.28
CA ASP A 123 -5.64 -15.12 -5.86
C ASP A 123 -5.85 -15.25 -7.38
N VAL A 124 -5.27 -16.28 -8.00
CA VAL A 124 -5.24 -16.42 -9.46
C VAL A 124 -5.72 -17.82 -9.87
N SER A 125 -6.70 -17.84 -10.77
CA SER A 125 -7.18 -19.09 -11.36
C SER A 125 -6.12 -19.69 -12.29
N ALA A 126 -5.88 -21.00 -12.15
CA ALA A 126 -4.99 -21.75 -13.04
C ALA A 126 -5.46 -21.77 -14.51
N VAL A 127 -6.75 -21.48 -14.76
CA VAL A 127 -7.34 -21.45 -16.11
C VAL A 127 -7.09 -20.11 -16.81
N SER A 128 -7.10 -19.00 -16.05
CA SER A 128 -7.02 -17.63 -16.62
C SER A 128 -5.72 -16.90 -16.29
N GLY A 129 -4.79 -17.54 -15.57
CA GLY A 129 -3.53 -16.91 -15.17
C GLY A 129 -2.43 -17.92 -14.88
N ASN A 130 -1.32 -17.43 -14.34
CA ASN A 130 -0.16 -18.25 -13.94
C ASN A 130 0.08 -18.11 -12.42
N PRO A 131 -0.54 -18.96 -11.57
CA PRO A 131 -0.37 -18.91 -10.12
C PRO A 131 1.08 -19.00 -9.66
N LYS A 132 1.90 -19.83 -10.34
CA LYS A 132 3.33 -19.97 -10.01
C LYS A 132 4.12 -18.69 -10.24
N ALA A 133 3.84 -17.98 -11.34
CA ALA A 133 4.50 -16.71 -11.62
C ALA A 133 4.10 -15.62 -10.62
N VAL A 134 2.81 -15.55 -10.26
CA VAL A 134 2.33 -14.60 -9.24
C VAL A 134 2.96 -14.89 -7.90
N GLN A 135 3.05 -16.17 -7.49
CA GLN A 135 3.73 -16.54 -6.24
C GLN A 135 5.21 -16.15 -6.26
N ALA A 136 5.91 -16.43 -7.35
CA ALA A 136 7.31 -16.05 -7.48
C ALA A 136 7.53 -14.53 -7.43
N GLN A 137 6.64 -13.73 -8.06
CA GLN A 137 6.67 -12.27 -7.96
C GLN A 137 6.40 -11.79 -6.52
N HIS A 138 5.45 -12.39 -5.83
CA HIS A 138 5.18 -12.08 -4.42
C HIS A 138 6.41 -12.38 -3.56
N ASP A 139 6.98 -13.56 -3.67
CA ASP A 139 8.05 -14.00 -2.80
C ASP A 139 9.34 -13.20 -3.02
N THR A 140 9.73 -13.00 -4.29
CA THR A 140 11.01 -12.32 -4.61
C THR A 140 10.88 -10.82 -4.74
N GLY A 141 9.83 -10.33 -5.41
CA GLY A 141 9.67 -8.92 -5.75
C GLY A 141 9.02 -8.10 -4.65
N PHE A 142 8.12 -8.70 -3.87
CA PHE A 142 7.45 -8.02 -2.76
C PHE A 142 8.05 -8.41 -1.41
N SER A 143 7.92 -9.66 -0.98
CA SER A 143 8.32 -10.10 0.36
C SER A 143 9.80 -9.92 0.63
N GLN A 144 10.67 -10.59 -0.15
CA GLN A 144 12.13 -10.52 0.07
C GLN A 144 12.71 -9.12 -0.18
N ALA A 145 12.09 -8.33 -1.07
CA ALA A 145 12.54 -6.95 -1.29
C ALA A 145 12.28 -6.08 -0.06
N LEU A 146 11.09 -6.21 0.56
CA LEU A 146 10.75 -5.52 1.80
C LEU A 146 11.61 -6.01 2.97
N ASP A 147 11.84 -7.31 3.10
CA ASP A 147 12.68 -7.88 4.18
C ASP A 147 14.08 -7.28 4.16
N ARG A 148 14.70 -7.18 2.98
CA ARG A 148 16.01 -6.54 2.81
C ARG A 148 16.01 -5.06 3.18
N ALA A 149 14.95 -4.34 2.81
CA ALA A 149 14.79 -2.93 3.16
C ALA A 149 14.63 -2.77 4.69
N PHE A 150 13.83 -3.61 5.32
CA PHE A 150 13.62 -3.59 6.76
C PHE A 150 14.89 -3.91 7.55
N GLU A 151 15.64 -4.92 7.13
CA GLU A 151 16.95 -5.21 7.73
C GLU A 151 17.94 -4.05 7.59
N SER A 152 17.90 -3.36 6.45
CA SER A 152 18.74 -2.16 6.24
C SER A 152 18.35 -1.02 7.18
N LEU A 153 17.05 -0.80 7.39
CA LEU A 153 16.54 0.23 8.29
C LEU A 153 16.99 0.00 9.74
N VAL A 154 16.84 -1.22 10.26
CA VAL A 154 17.21 -1.52 11.66
C VAL A 154 18.70 -1.52 11.92
N ARG A 155 19.52 -1.58 10.88
CA ARG A 155 20.99 -1.45 10.99
C ARG A 155 21.45 0.01 10.96
N ALA A 156 20.65 0.90 10.37
CA ALA A 156 20.97 2.33 10.33
C ALA A 156 20.63 2.96 11.68
N SER A 157 21.60 3.57 12.35
CA SER A 157 21.39 4.25 13.62
C SER A 157 22.31 5.46 13.72
N GLY A 158 21.89 6.43 14.53
CA GLY A 158 22.67 7.58 14.92
C GLY A 158 22.48 8.81 14.02
N ALA A 159 21.51 9.65 14.41
CA ALA A 159 21.40 11.01 13.91
C ALA A 159 21.26 11.97 15.12
N GLU A 160 21.84 13.16 15.01
CA GLU A 160 21.79 14.16 16.07
C GLU A 160 20.41 14.84 16.18
N THR A 161 19.61 14.78 15.13
CA THR A 161 18.28 15.39 15.04
C THR A 161 17.25 14.39 14.61
N SER A 162 16.02 14.55 15.13
CA SER A 162 14.87 13.73 14.80
C SER A 162 13.66 14.63 14.45
N PRO A 163 13.56 15.11 13.19
CA PRO A 163 12.48 16.00 12.74
C PRO A 163 11.22 15.20 12.38
N ILE A 164 10.55 14.62 13.37
CA ILE A 164 9.40 13.73 13.17
C ILE A 164 8.23 14.49 12.54
N LEU A 165 7.91 15.69 13.05
CA LEU A 165 6.79 16.49 12.58
C LEU A 165 6.98 16.94 11.13
N GLU A 166 8.17 17.40 10.79
CA GLU A 166 8.56 17.79 9.44
C GLU A 166 8.56 16.59 8.48
N SER A 167 8.93 15.42 9.00
CA SER A 167 8.86 14.16 8.26
C SER A 167 7.43 13.75 7.94
N VAL A 168 6.50 13.90 8.88
CA VAL A 168 5.07 13.68 8.67
C VAL A 168 4.53 14.65 7.61
N GLN A 169 4.91 15.92 7.67
CA GLN A 169 4.53 16.91 6.65
C GLN A 169 5.07 16.52 5.28
N SER A 170 6.33 16.13 5.19
CA SER A 170 6.94 15.67 3.93
C SER A 170 6.18 14.47 3.33
N VAL A 171 5.83 13.47 4.16
CA VAL A 171 5.02 12.32 3.73
C VAL A 171 3.64 12.75 3.25
N ALA A 172 2.97 13.65 3.97
CA ALA A 172 1.66 14.15 3.56
C ALA A 172 1.70 14.78 2.17
N LEU A 173 2.71 15.63 1.91
CA LEU A 173 2.89 16.33 0.64
C LEU A 173 3.26 15.36 -0.50
N THR A 174 4.21 14.46 -0.25
CA THR A 174 4.80 13.64 -1.32
C THR A 174 4.02 12.35 -1.60
N GLN A 175 3.37 11.76 -0.59
CA GLN A 175 2.74 10.45 -0.72
C GLN A 175 1.21 10.51 -0.78
N PHE A 176 0.57 11.48 -0.13
CA PHE A 176 -0.87 11.56 -0.10
C PHE A 176 -1.44 12.66 -0.99
N GLN A 177 -0.88 13.87 -0.96
CA GLN A 177 -1.38 14.97 -1.79
C GLN A 177 -0.93 14.85 -3.25
N ALA A 178 0.31 14.45 -3.50
CA ALA A 178 0.84 14.27 -4.85
C ALA A 178 0.13 13.18 -5.67
N HIS A 179 -0.43 12.17 -5.02
CA HIS A 179 -1.11 11.06 -5.70
C HIS A 179 -2.63 11.22 -5.83
N GLY A 180 -3.21 12.30 -5.31
CA GLY A 180 -4.51 12.87 -5.68
C GLY A 180 -5.78 12.00 -5.61
N ASN A 181 -5.71 10.73 -5.20
CA ASN A 181 -6.88 9.86 -5.19
C ASN A 181 -7.40 9.63 -3.76
N GLU A 182 -8.31 10.51 -3.33
CA GLU A 182 -8.93 10.46 -2.00
C GLU A 182 -9.88 9.27 -1.79
N ARG A 183 -10.27 8.56 -2.84
CA ARG A 183 -11.25 7.47 -2.76
C ARG A 183 -10.68 6.15 -2.26
N ARG A 184 -9.35 5.96 -2.33
CA ARG A 184 -8.71 4.73 -1.85
C ARG A 184 -8.37 4.82 -0.37
N PRO A 185 -8.37 3.69 0.36
CA PRO A 185 -7.89 3.65 1.74
C PRO A 185 -6.44 4.15 1.84
N ARG A 186 -6.20 5.13 2.73
CA ARG A 186 -4.89 5.71 2.99
C ARG A 186 -4.52 5.51 4.45
N ARG A 187 -3.31 5.03 4.70
CA ARG A 187 -2.82 4.76 6.05
C ARG A 187 -1.39 5.28 6.21
N LEU A 188 -1.14 6.00 7.27
CA LEU A 188 0.18 6.41 7.72
C LEU A 188 0.51 5.68 9.01
N ILE A 189 1.61 4.95 9.01
CA ILE A 189 2.16 4.31 10.20
C ILE A 189 3.43 5.06 10.58
N ILE A 190 3.50 5.56 11.80
CA ILE A 190 4.66 6.26 12.34
C ILE A 190 5.30 5.36 13.39
N ALA A 191 6.46 4.81 13.07
CA ALA A 191 7.26 3.99 13.98
C ALA A 191 8.39 4.86 14.54
N SER A 192 8.23 5.34 15.76
CA SER A 192 9.14 6.29 16.41
C SER A 192 9.00 6.24 17.92
N ASP A 193 9.99 6.75 18.65
CA ASP A 193 9.89 7.06 20.08
C ASP A 193 9.09 8.35 20.36
N LEU A 194 8.68 9.08 19.31
CA LEU A 194 7.95 10.34 19.31
C LEU A 194 8.71 11.51 20.00
N LEU A 195 10.01 11.40 20.18
CA LEU A 195 10.84 12.45 20.75
C LEU A 195 11.37 13.37 19.64
N GLN A 196 10.54 14.32 19.22
CA GLN A 196 10.95 15.38 18.32
C GLN A 196 12.23 16.04 18.79
N ASN A 197 13.20 16.22 17.91
CA ASN A 197 14.46 16.90 18.23
C ASN A 197 14.99 17.72 17.05
N THR A 198 14.59 18.98 17.02
CA THR A 198 15.12 19.98 16.10
C THR A 198 15.51 21.24 16.87
N ARG A 199 16.09 22.20 16.15
CA ARG A 199 16.39 23.51 16.75
C ARG A 199 15.13 24.24 17.20
N GLU A 200 14.03 24.07 16.50
CA GLU A 200 12.74 24.75 16.71
C GLU A 200 11.92 24.10 17.83
N ALA A 201 12.07 22.79 18.02
CA ALA A 201 11.35 22.04 19.04
C ALA A 201 12.14 20.79 19.48
N SER A 202 12.36 20.63 20.79
CA SER A 202 12.96 19.43 21.35
C SER A 202 12.15 18.91 22.54
N PHE A 203 11.74 17.63 22.48
CA PHE A 203 10.95 16.94 23.51
C PHE A 203 11.83 16.03 24.40
N TYR A 204 13.15 16.08 24.22
CA TYR A 204 14.07 15.23 24.98
C TYR A 204 14.15 15.56 26.47
N ARG A 205 13.95 16.84 26.84
CA ARG A 205 14.05 17.29 28.24
C ARG A 205 12.71 17.32 28.95
N SER A 206 11.68 17.76 28.24
CA SER A 206 10.31 17.83 28.74
C SER A 206 9.33 17.92 27.59
N LEU A 207 8.15 17.33 27.76
CA LEU A 207 7.05 17.55 26.83
C LEU A 207 6.50 18.97 27.07
N PRO A 208 6.30 19.77 26.02
CA PRO A 208 5.64 21.06 26.15
C PRO A 208 4.17 20.85 26.56
N ASP A 209 3.60 21.88 27.18
CA ASP A 209 2.15 21.96 27.33
C ASP A 209 1.50 21.97 25.95
N ALA A 210 0.39 21.23 25.78
CA ALA A 210 -0.23 21.02 24.47
C ALA A 210 -0.72 22.35 23.85
N ASP A 211 -1.36 23.21 24.65
CA ASP A 211 -1.89 24.50 24.14
C ASP A 211 -0.76 25.45 23.77
N GLN A 212 0.31 25.48 24.54
CA GLN A 212 1.52 26.26 24.24
C GLN A 212 2.19 25.75 22.96
N PHE A 213 2.29 24.43 22.79
CA PHE A 213 2.87 23.86 21.58
C PHE A 213 2.03 24.19 20.34
N LEU A 214 0.70 24.02 20.40
CA LEU A 214 -0.21 24.35 19.29
C LEU A 214 -0.16 25.84 18.90
N ALA A 215 0.13 26.74 19.85
CA ALA A 215 0.34 28.16 19.57
C ALA A 215 1.73 28.50 19.06
N SER A 216 2.68 27.58 19.10
CA SER A 216 4.10 27.81 18.79
C SER A 216 4.38 28.02 17.30
N PRO A 217 5.45 28.74 16.94
CA PRO A 217 5.92 28.79 15.54
C PRO A 217 6.29 27.44 14.99
N ALA A 218 6.89 26.56 15.79
CA ALA A 218 7.28 25.20 15.37
C ALA A 218 6.08 24.40 14.88
N PHE A 219 4.96 24.40 15.64
CA PHE A 219 3.73 23.73 15.19
C PHE A 219 3.16 24.36 13.90
N ARG A 220 3.13 25.68 13.81
CA ARG A 220 2.61 26.37 12.60
C ARG A 220 3.39 26.01 11.34
N THR A 221 4.69 25.80 11.45
CA THR A 221 5.56 25.42 10.34
C THR A 221 5.40 23.95 9.95
N ALA A 222 5.30 23.05 10.95
CA ALA A 222 5.25 21.60 10.70
C ALA A 222 3.83 21.04 10.54
N ARG A 223 2.78 21.82 10.88
CA ARG A 223 1.40 21.35 10.77
C ARG A 223 1.05 20.97 9.34
N THR A 224 0.34 19.84 9.19
CA THR A 224 -0.10 19.39 7.90
C THR A 224 -1.51 18.80 7.98
N ASP A 225 -2.20 18.75 6.84
CA ASP A 225 -3.51 18.11 6.73
C ASP A 225 -3.33 16.65 6.31
N LEU A 226 -3.81 15.76 7.16
CA LEU A 226 -3.90 14.32 6.93
C LEU A 226 -5.36 13.87 6.75
N GLY A 227 -6.22 14.75 6.27
CA GLY A 227 -7.63 14.45 6.07
C GLY A 227 -7.86 13.16 5.28
N GLY A 228 -8.69 12.26 5.84
CA GLY A 228 -8.99 10.94 5.25
C GLY A 228 -7.85 9.92 5.31
N VAL A 229 -6.75 10.19 6.01
CA VAL A 229 -5.65 9.25 6.26
C VAL A 229 -5.83 8.62 7.64
N GLU A 230 -5.86 7.29 7.71
CA GLU A 230 -5.80 6.58 9.00
C GLU A 230 -4.37 6.65 9.53
N VAL A 231 -4.19 7.19 10.74
CA VAL A 231 -2.87 7.28 11.39
C VAL A 231 -2.72 6.24 12.47
N GLU A 232 -1.62 5.51 12.45
CA GLU A 232 -1.26 4.51 13.47
C GLU A 232 0.13 4.81 14.01
N LEU A 233 0.28 4.78 15.33
CA LEU A 233 1.54 5.03 16.01
C LEU A 233 2.10 3.71 16.54
N TRP A 234 3.33 3.40 16.18
CA TRP A 234 4.13 2.31 16.74
C TRP A 234 5.20 2.92 17.66
N MET A 235 4.91 2.88 18.95
CA MET A 235 5.79 3.47 19.95
C MET A 235 7.04 2.60 20.15
N LEU A 236 8.20 3.15 19.79
CA LEU A 236 9.50 2.57 20.11
C LEU A 236 9.91 3.03 21.52
N GLN A 237 9.60 2.23 22.53
CA GLN A 237 9.89 2.59 23.92
C GLN A 237 11.39 2.61 24.18
N ARG A 238 11.88 3.67 24.85
CA ARG A 238 13.26 3.77 25.34
C ARG A 238 13.29 3.41 26.82
N PRO A 239 14.01 2.35 27.21
CA PRO A 239 14.11 1.95 28.63
C PRO A 239 14.71 3.05 29.51
N ASP A 240 15.60 3.88 28.96
CA ASP A 240 16.38 4.86 29.68
C ASP A 240 15.87 6.31 29.55
N SER A 241 14.74 6.54 28.89
CA SER A 241 14.24 7.90 28.63
C SER A 241 13.54 8.58 29.81
N GLY A 242 13.44 7.90 30.96
CA GLY A 242 12.82 8.47 32.16
C GLY A 242 11.33 8.79 31.97
N GLU A 243 10.91 9.97 32.43
CA GLU A 243 9.51 10.41 32.39
C GLU A 243 9.12 11.15 31.08
N THR A 244 10.07 11.39 30.18
CA THR A 244 9.81 12.22 28.99
C THR A 244 9.01 11.51 27.91
N GLN A 245 9.08 10.18 27.85
CA GLN A 245 8.33 9.44 26.85
C GLN A 245 6.88 9.20 27.32
N PRO A 246 5.87 9.55 26.50
CA PRO A 246 4.47 9.36 26.90
C PRO A 246 4.14 7.87 27.11
N ARG A 247 3.41 7.58 28.20
CA ARG A 247 2.89 6.23 28.47
C ARG A 247 1.67 5.95 27.59
N VAL A 248 1.90 5.61 26.34
CA VAL A 248 0.85 5.20 25.39
C VAL A 248 0.91 3.69 25.19
N SER A 249 -0.22 3.11 24.80
CA SER A 249 -0.24 1.72 24.35
C SER A 249 0.77 1.53 23.22
N PRO A 250 1.50 0.40 23.15
CA PRO A 250 2.52 0.15 22.12
C PRO A 250 2.03 0.36 20.69
N THR A 251 0.73 0.25 20.48
CA THR A 251 0.09 0.54 19.18
C THR A 251 -1.17 1.34 19.42
N SER A 252 -1.19 2.58 18.94
CA SER A 252 -2.37 3.46 18.98
C SER A 252 -2.82 3.77 17.57
N ARG A 253 -4.11 3.59 17.32
CA ARG A 253 -4.72 3.88 16.00
C ARG A 253 -5.71 5.04 16.15
N TRP A 254 -5.52 6.06 15.35
CA TRP A 254 -6.41 7.20 15.27
C TRP A 254 -7.06 7.27 13.89
N ARG A 255 -8.37 7.48 13.85
CA ARG A 255 -9.12 7.75 12.62
C ARG A 255 -9.71 9.15 12.71
N PRO A 256 -9.50 10.02 11.70
CA PRO A 256 -10.22 11.28 11.67
C PRO A 256 -11.73 10.98 11.63
N SER A 257 -12.50 11.65 12.48
CA SER A 257 -13.95 11.63 12.34
C SER A 257 -14.30 12.28 11.00
N THR A 258 -15.04 11.56 10.18
CA THR A 258 -15.68 12.12 8.98
C THR A 258 -16.73 13.11 9.48
N ALA A 259 -16.43 14.41 9.39
CA ALA A 259 -17.40 15.47 9.57
C ALA A 259 -18.27 15.61 8.33
#